data_40eaec3f90ea7a7f325cfb51ff2165ba
#
_entry.id   40eaec3f90ea7a7f325cfb51ff2165ba
#
_cell.length_a   1.000
_cell.length_b   1.000
_cell.length_c   1.000
_cell.angle_alpha   90.00
_cell.angle_beta   90.00
_cell.angle_gamma   90.00
#
_symmetry.space_group_name_H-M   'P 1'
#
loop_
_entity.id
_entity.type
_entity.pdbx_description
1 polymer ?
#
loop_
_entity_poly.entity_id
_entity_poly.type
_entity_poly.pdbx_seq_one_letter_code
_entity_poly.pdbx_strand_id
1 'polypeptide(L)'
;MKILLLKCGDICYDGVVIMLRNILKYMDKTGMEIWLYANGRVADREIADEFSNMGIILVTGGQDGLDDEKTSADIRRLCRAERFDIVHCNTGNNRFSGIALMAARAGGNAVRIAHSHNTNGADKTYSAKANVFRRINRELAHVHLACSASAADHLFGAGCKHIIIRNGIDTAHFKYDEKIRNEIRSALGIPDDTILIGNIGKMINQKNQEFLLNVMSVLKKRQIASRLMILGEGALREMLELQISSLGLMDEVLLPGNIDDIAPYLNAMDVFAMPSVFEGLPVAAVEAQAAGLPVILSDVISRETDLTGNVTFLSLAEGCEKWADSILEASKRKREDTSIRVLEKGFDIRHTASVLRKMYIKIYDKRKGRIK
;
A
#
# COMPACT_ATOMS: atom_id res chain seq x y z
N MET A 1 -27.37 6.08 -2.80
CA MET A 1 -26.22 7.00 -2.62
C MET A 1 -25.22 6.74 -3.72
N LYS A 2 -24.84 7.78 -4.49
CA LYS A 2 -23.81 7.68 -5.53
C LYS A 2 -22.45 8.18 -5.04
N ILE A 3 -21.41 7.38 -5.20
CA ILE A 3 -20.07 7.68 -4.72
C ILE A 3 -19.08 7.59 -5.89
N LEU A 4 -18.26 8.61 -6.07
CA LEU A 4 -17.14 8.62 -7.01
C LEU A 4 -15.83 8.49 -6.22
N LEU A 5 -15.14 7.38 -6.40
CA LEU A 5 -13.77 7.19 -5.94
C LEU A 5 -12.82 7.70 -7.01
N LEU A 6 -11.84 8.50 -6.63
CA LEU A 6 -10.82 9.02 -7.54
C LEU A 6 -9.45 8.44 -7.16
N LYS A 7 -8.70 8.00 -8.15
CA LYS A 7 -7.37 7.42 -8.03
C LYS A 7 -6.40 8.02 -9.05
N CYS A 8 -5.19 8.34 -8.62
CA CYS A 8 -4.12 8.85 -9.48
C CYS A 8 -3.38 7.72 -10.18
N GLY A 9 -3.17 7.82 -11.50
CA GLY A 9 -2.45 6.86 -12.32
C GLY A 9 -3.30 5.68 -12.81
N ASP A 10 -2.64 4.58 -13.19
CA ASP A 10 -3.26 3.43 -13.82
C ASP A 10 -4.00 2.52 -12.84
N ILE A 11 -4.93 1.72 -13.35
CA ILE A 11 -5.46 0.55 -12.64
C ILE A 11 -4.47 -0.59 -12.83
N CYS A 12 -3.69 -0.88 -11.78
CA CYS A 12 -2.64 -1.91 -11.75
C CYS A 12 -2.37 -2.35 -10.31
N TYR A 13 -1.49 -3.33 -10.11
CA TYR A 13 -1.02 -3.75 -8.78
C TYR A 13 -0.22 -2.60 -8.11
N ASP A 14 -0.92 -1.67 -7.46
CA ASP A 14 -0.32 -0.65 -6.58
C ASP A 14 -1.05 -0.57 -5.24
N GLY A 15 -0.39 0.01 -4.24
CA GLY A 15 -0.90 0.01 -2.87
C GLY A 15 -2.27 0.67 -2.71
N VAL A 16 -2.61 1.69 -3.51
CA VAL A 16 -3.91 2.38 -3.44
C VAL A 16 -5.00 1.51 -4.09
N VAL A 17 -4.70 0.88 -5.24
CA VAL A 17 -5.64 0.00 -5.94
C VAL A 17 -5.95 -1.23 -5.08
N ILE A 18 -4.92 -1.88 -4.55
CA ILE A 18 -5.09 -3.06 -3.68
C ILE A 18 -5.87 -2.70 -2.41
N MET A 19 -5.59 -1.56 -1.79
CA MET A 19 -6.35 -1.08 -0.63
C MET A 19 -7.82 -0.83 -0.98
N LEU A 20 -8.12 -0.16 -2.10
CA LEU A 20 -9.49 0.08 -2.55
C LEU A 20 -10.20 -1.24 -2.86
N ARG A 21 -9.53 -2.16 -3.59
CA ARG A 21 -10.03 -3.52 -3.86
C ARG A 21 -10.43 -4.23 -2.56
N ASN A 22 -9.53 -4.26 -1.59
CA ASN A 22 -9.78 -4.94 -0.33
C ASN A 22 -10.93 -4.29 0.45
N ILE A 23 -10.96 -2.96 0.57
CA ILE A 23 -12.06 -2.26 1.24
C ILE A 23 -13.40 -2.57 0.57
N LEU A 24 -13.47 -2.49 -0.76
CA LEU A 24 -14.71 -2.72 -1.52
C LEU A 24 -15.15 -4.19 -1.50
N LYS A 25 -14.21 -5.14 -1.41
CA LYS A 25 -14.52 -6.57 -1.25
C LYS A 25 -15.27 -6.84 0.06
N TYR A 26 -14.88 -6.19 1.16
CA TYR A 26 -15.46 -6.41 2.49
C TYR A 26 -16.54 -5.39 2.87
N MET A 27 -16.77 -4.36 2.06
CA MET A 27 -17.79 -3.36 2.32
C MET A 27 -19.18 -3.87 1.91
N ASP A 28 -20.16 -3.79 2.82
CA ASP A 28 -21.56 -3.90 2.43
C ASP A 28 -21.97 -2.68 1.58
N LYS A 29 -22.21 -2.92 0.30
CA LYS A 29 -22.54 -1.88 -0.71
C LYS A 29 -24.03 -1.66 -0.90
N THR A 30 -24.88 -2.28 -0.05
CA THR A 30 -26.35 -2.12 -0.15
C THR A 30 -26.75 -0.66 -0.12
N GLY A 31 -27.49 -0.22 -1.14
CA GLY A 31 -27.94 1.16 -1.31
C GLY A 31 -26.85 2.13 -1.81
N MET A 32 -25.72 1.60 -2.29
CA MET A 32 -24.62 2.39 -2.85
C MET A 32 -24.42 2.05 -4.32
N GLU A 33 -24.21 3.08 -5.14
CA GLU A 33 -23.70 2.99 -6.50
C GLU A 33 -22.31 3.61 -6.49
N ILE A 34 -21.28 2.79 -6.75
CA ILE A 34 -19.88 3.19 -6.58
C ILE A 34 -19.20 3.21 -7.94
N TRP A 35 -18.59 4.34 -8.24
CA TRP A 35 -17.78 4.56 -9.43
C TRP A 35 -16.31 4.71 -9.01
N LEU A 36 -15.39 4.18 -9.81
CA LEU A 36 -13.96 4.38 -9.67
C LEU A 36 -13.42 5.03 -10.93
N TYR A 37 -12.93 6.26 -10.81
CA TYR A 37 -12.22 6.95 -11.87
C TYR A 37 -10.71 6.91 -11.59
N ALA A 38 -9.95 6.44 -12.58
CA ALA A 38 -8.50 6.54 -12.63
C ALA A 38 -8.08 7.43 -13.81
N ASN A 39 -7.19 8.41 -13.61
CA ASN A 39 -6.79 9.28 -14.70
C ASN A 39 -5.78 8.62 -15.68
N GLY A 40 -5.24 7.45 -15.36
CA GLY A 40 -4.46 6.61 -16.24
C GLY A 40 -5.33 5.62 -17.04
N ARG A 41 -4.71 4.52 -17.47
CA ARG A 41 -5.33 3.42 -18.21
C ARG A 41 -5.58 2.19 -17.35
N VAL A 42 -6.27 1.20 -17.89
CA VAL A 42 -6.26 -0.16 -17.33
C VAL A 42 -4.97 -0.83 -17.79
N ALA A 43 -4.00 -0.91 -16.90
CA ALA A 43 -2.73 -1.61 -17.14
C ALA A 43 -2.80 -3.09 -16.73
N ASP A 44 -3.79 -3.45 -15.89
CA ASP A 44 -4.05 -4.79 -15.44
C ASP A 44 -5.54 -5.10 -15.57
N ARG A 45 -5.88 -6.05 -16.46
CA ARG A 45 -7.26 -6.41 -16.75
C ARG A 45 -7.90 -7.24 -15.63
N GLU A 46 -7.13 -8.09 -14.98
CA GLU A 46 -7.63 -8.95 -13.92
C GLU A 46 -8.16 -8.13 -12.74
N ILE A 47 -7.39 -7.14 -12.30
CA ILE A 47 -7.84 -6.19 -11.28
C ILE A 47 -9.07 -5.39 -11.73
N ALA A 48 -9.12 -4.96 -13.00
CA ALA A 48 -10.28 -4.24 -13.52
C ALA A 48 -11.55 -5.11 -13.53
N ASP A 49 -11.40 -6.38 -13.89
CA ASP A 49 -12.49 -7.37 -13.87
C ASP A 49 -12.96 -7.65 -12.43
N GLU A 50 -12.05 -7.71 -11.45
CA GLU A 50 -12.43 -7.83 -10.05
C GLU A 50 -13.30 -6.66 -9.59
N PHE A 51 -12.95 -5.40 -9.92
CA PHE A 51 -13.80 -4.25 -9.60
C PHE A 51 -15.17 -4.36 -10.25
N SER A 52 -15.22 -4.76 -11.52
CA SER A 52 -16.46 -4.95 -12.26
C SER A 52 -17.35 -6.05 -11.63
N ASN A 53 -16.76 -7.17 -11.23
CA ASN A 53 -17.43 -8.28 -10.54
C ASN A 53 -17.97 -7.86 -9.16
N MET A 54 -17.33 -6.88 -8.50
CA MET A 54 -17.84 -6.27 -7.26
C MET A 54 -18.97 -5.26 -7.50
N GLY A 55 -19.39 -5.03 -8.74
CA GLY A 55 -20.42 -4.05 -9.11
C GLY A 55 -19.91 -2.60 -9.12
N ILE A 56 -18.61 -2.38 -9.26
CA ILE A 56 -18.00 -1.05 -9.36
C ILE A 56 -17.98 -0.60 -10.82
N ILE A 57 -18.46 0.61 -11.09
CA ILE A 57 -18.41 1.20 -12.43
C ILE A 57 -17.04 1.84 -12.62
N LEU A 58 -16.20 1.22 -13.47
CA LEU A 58 -14.85 1.68 -13.72
C LEU A 58 -14.81 2.66 -14.89
N VAL A 59 -14.17 3.80 -14.69
CA VAL A 59 -13.94 4.85 -15.70
C VAL A 59 -12.47 5.22 -15.70
N THR A 60 -11.84 5.31 -16.88
CA THR A 60 -10.43 5.67 -17.01
C THR A 60 -10.24 6.88 -17.92
N GLY A 61 -9.20 7.66 -17.64
CA GLY A 61 -8.77 8.77 -18.49
C GLY A 61 -8.11 8.32 -19.79
N GLY A 62 -7.65 7.08 -19.85
CA GLY A 62 -7.08 6.46 -21.07
C GLY A 62 -5.74 7.02 -21.51
N GLN A 63 -4.96 7.67 -20.63
CA GLN A 63 -3.71 8.34 -21.01
C GLN A 63 -2.47 7.68 -20.41
N ASP A 64 -1.37 7.77 -21.16
CA ASP A 64 -0.02 7.53 -20.67
C ASP A 64 0.50 8.84 -20.07
N GLY A 65 0.24 9.07 -18.79
CA GLY A 65 0.73 10.23 -18.05
C GLY A 65 -0.35 11.11 -17.41
N LEU A 66 0.10 12.02 -16.54
CA LEU A 66 -0.75 12.93 -15.79
C LEU A 66 -1.05 14.20 -16.59
N ASP A 67 -2.13 14.20 -17.40
CA ASP A 67 -2.69 15.41 -17.99
C ASP A 67 -3.72 16.02 -17.03
N ASP A 68 -3.36 17.13 -16.43
CA ASP A 68 -4.18 17.82 -15.43
C ASP A 68 -5.45 18.42 -16.05
N GLU A 69 -5.38 18.95 -17.25
CA GLU A 69 -6.51 19.61 -17.93
C GLU A 69 -7.57 18.58 -18.27
N LYS A 70 -7.17 17.46 -18.87
CA LYS A 70 -8.06 16.35 -19.17
C LYS A 70 -8.62 15.72 -17.90
N THR A 71 -7.80 15.47 -16.89
CA THR A 71 -8.23 14.95 -15.58
C THR A 71 -9.31 15.86 -14.98
N SER A 72 -9.09 17.19 -14.99
CA SER A 72 -10.05 18.17 -14.48
C SER A 72 -11.34 18.18 -15.31
N ALA A 73 -11.24 18.12 -16.65
CA ALA A 73 -12.39 18.10 -17.53
C ALA A 73 -13.25 16.84 -17.33
N ASP A 74 -12.62 15.66 -17.24
CA ASP A 74 -13.28 14.37 -17.06
C ASP A 74 -14.03 14.32 -15.72
N ILE A 75 -13.35 14.65 -14.61
CA ILE A 75 -13.98 14.65 -13.28
C ILE A 75 -15.14 15.63 -13.23
N ARG A 76 -14.98 16.84 -13.78
CA ARG A 76 -16.04 17.85 -13.83
C ARG A 76 -17.23 17.37 -14.64
N ARG A 77 -17.01 16.73 -15.80
CA ARG A 77 -18.04 16.16 -16.67
C ARG A 77 -18.79 15.06 -15.95
N LEU A 78 -18.11 14.10 -15.33
CA LEU A 78 -18.70 13.02 -14.53
C LEU A 78 -19.55 13.56 -13.38
N CYS A 79 -19.04 14.52 -12.62
CA CYS A 79 -19.77 15.10 -11.49
C CYS A 79 -21.06 15.84 -11.94
N ARG A 80 -21.05 16.49 -13.12
CA ARG A 80 -22.23 17.16 -13.69
C ARG A 80 -23.28 16.16 -14.18
N ALA A 81 -22.83 15.13 -14.89
CA ALA A 81 -23.72 14.14 -15.48
C ALA A 81 -24.37 13.25 -14.41
N GLU A 82 -23.58 12.70 -13.50
CA GLU A 82 -23.99 11.66 -12.57
C GLU A 82 -24.48 12.18 -11.22
N ARG A 83 -24.19 13.44 -10.88
CA ARG A 83 -24.65 14.10 -9.65
C ARG A 83 -24.30 13.32 -8.38
N PHE A 84 -23.05 12.93 -8.21
CA PHE A 84 -22.57 12.17 -7.05
C PHE A 84 -22.93 12.84 -5.72
N ASP A 85 -23.24 12.04 -4.72
CA ASP A 85 -23.43 12.48 -3.35
C ASP A 85 -22.09 12.72 -2.66
N ILE A 86 -21.10 11.85 -2.93
CA ILE A 86 -19.75 11.87 -2.37
C ILE A 86 -18.73 11.72 -3.49
N VAL A 87 -17.68 12.52 -3.43
CA VAL A 87 -16.45 12.35 -4.22
C VAL A 87 -15.31 12.11 -3.25
N HIS A 88 -14.68 10.93 -3.31
CA HIS A 88 -13.61 10.52 -2.42
C HIS A 88 -12.32 10.32 -3.19
N CYS A 89 -11.37 11.23 -3.00
CA CYS A 89 -10.06 11.23 -3.65
C CYS A 89 -9.06 10.43 -2.80
N ASN A 90 -8.57 9.33 -3.36
CA ASN A 90 -7.63 8.39 -2.75
C ASN A 90 -6.26 8.51 -3.42
N THR A 91 -5.30 9.17 -2.78
CA THR A 91 -3.98 9.40 -3.38
C THR A 91 -2.94 9.86 -2.36
N GLY A 92 -1.66 9.69 -2.67
CA GLY A 92 -0.55 10.40 -2.01
C GLY A 92 -0.04 11.59 -2.82
N ASN A 93 -0.64 11.90 -3.98
CA ASN A 93 -0.20 12.99 -4.86
C ASN A 93 -0.99 14.28 -4.57
N ASN A 94 -0.30 15.27 -3.96
CA ASN A 94 -0.90 16.55 -3.58
C ASN A 94 -1.53 17.31 -4.76
N ARG A 95 -0.85 17.30 -5.92
CA ARG A 95 -1.30 18.02 -7.12
C ARG A 95 -2.56 17.37 -7.69
N PHE A 96 -2.55 16.05 -7.90
CA PHE A 96 -3.73 15.33 -8.37
C PHE A 96 -4.92 15.55 -7.45
N SER A 97 -4.75 15.41 -6.13
CA SER A 97 -5.82 15.63 -5.16
C SER A 97 -6.42 17.02 -5.28
N GLY A 98 -5.58 18.07 -5.34
CA GLY A 98 -6.05 19.44 -5.46
C GLY A 98 -6.83 19.69 -6.75
N ILE A 99 -6.34 19.20 -7.89
CA ILE A 99 -7.01 19.30 -9.20
C ILE A 99 -8.36 18.57 -9.16
N ALA A 100 -8.36 17.35 -8.64
CA ALA A 100 -9.56 16.52 -8.53
C ALA A 100 -10.65 17.17 -7.66
N LEU A 101 -10.26 17.75 -6.52
CA LEU A 101 -11.19 18.45 -5.63
C LEU A 101 -11.74 19.75 -6.24
N MET A 102 -10.90 20.50 -6.96
CA MET A 102 -11.35 21.70 -7.71
C MET A 102 -12.33 21.32 -8.82
N ALA A 103 -12.03 20.27 -9.59
CA ALA A 103 -12.88 19.77 -10.66
C ALA A 103 -14.24 19.26 -10.11
N ALA A 104 -14.21 18.49 -9.03
CA ALA A 104 -15.41 18.01 -8.36
C ALA A 104 -16.30 19.17 -7.84
N ARG A 105 -15.69 20.22 -7.26
CA ARG A 105 -16.40 21.44 -6.84
C ARG A 105 -17.06 22.16 -8.02
N ALA A 106 -16.32 22.29 -9.13
CA ALA A 106 -16.85 22.93 -10.34
C ALA A 106 -17.90 22.07 -11.07
N GLY A 107 -17.91 20.76 -10.83
CA GLY A 107 -18.85 19.80 -11.40
C GLY A 107 -20.15 19.65 -10.63
N GLY A 108 -20.21 20.03 -9.34
CA GLY A 108 -21.42 19.85 -8.54
C GLY A 108 -21.21 20.05 -7.04
N ASN A 109 -22.24 19.68 -6.28
CA ASN A 109 -22.32 19.90 -4.83
C ASN A 109 -21.99 18.62 -4.00
N ALA A 110 -21.25 17.67 -4.55
CA ALA A 110 -20.85 16.47 -3.82
C ALA A 110 -20.05 16.83 -2.56
N VAL A 111 -20.22 16.04 -1.50
CA VAL A 111 -19.29 16.10 -0.36
C VAL A 111 -17.95 15.56 -0.81
N ARG A 112 -16.89 16.34 -0.63
CA ARG A 112 -15.54 16.01 -1.05
C ARG A 112 -14.72 15.48 0.11
N ILE A 113 -14.17 14.31 -0.06
CA ILE A 113 -13.26 13.63 0.89
C ILE A 113 -11.88 13.56 0.24
N ALA A 114 -10.86 14.00 0.94
CA ALA A 114 -9.48 13.75 0.56
C ALA A 114 -8.86 12.71 1.50
N HIS A 115 -8.27 11.66 0.95
CA HIS A 115 -7.67 10.55 1.68
C HIS A 115 -6.22 10.33 1.26
N SER A 116 -5.31 10.57 2.18
CA SER A 116 -3.87 10.42 1.95
C SER A 116 -3.41 9.01 2.25
N HIS A 117 -2.73 8.38 1.28
CA HIS A 117 -2.24 6.99 1.37
C HIS A 117 -0.72 6.86 1.34
N ASN A 118 0.01 7.95 1.12
CA ASN A 118 1.47 7.91 1.00
C ASN A 118 2.11 9.17 1.59
N THR A 119 3.39 9.05 1.88
CA THR A 119 4.27 10.18 2.23
C THR A 119 5.37 10.26 1.19
N ASN A 120 5.69 11.44 0.68
CA ASN A 120 6.94 11.62 -0.07
C ASN A 120 8.09 11.72 0.92
N GLY A 121 8.70 10.58 1.24
CA GLY A 121 9.71 10.48 2.31
C GLY A 121 11.00 11.25 2.08
N ALA A 122 11.36 11.57 0.83
CA ALA A 122 12.63 12.23 0.52
C ALA A 122 12.50 13.74 0.32
N ASP A 123 11.33 14.25 -0.04
CA ASP A 123 11.16 15.67 -0.36
C ASP A 123 10.64 16.44 0.87
N LYS A 124 11.50 16.60 1.88
CA LYS A 124 11.29 17.60 2.94
C LYS A 124 11.37 19.04 2.40
N THR A 125 11.76 19.22 1.15
CA THR A 125 11.67 20.49 0.47
C THR A 125 10.20 20.79 0.18
N TYR A 126 9.60 21.53 1.09
CA TYR A 126 8.30 22.18 0.89
C TYR A 126 8.44 23.17 -0.27
N SER A 127 8.36 22.68 -1.52
CA SER A 127 8.31 23.56 -2.66
C SER A 127 7.08 24.46 -2.51
N ALA A 128 7.18 25.73 -2.92
CA ALA A 128 6.07 26.66 -2.87
C ALA A 128 4.81 26.06 -3.54
N LYS A 129 4.99 25.30 -4.64
CA LYS A 129 3.92 24.57 -5.33
C LYS A 129 3.24 23.50 -4.46
N ALA A 130 4.01 22.73 -3.69
CA ALA A 130 3.45 21.71 -2.79
C ALA A 130 2.60 22.36 -1.68
N ASN A 131 3.05 23.49 -1.13
CA ASN A 131 2.30 24.22 -0.12
C ASN A 131 0.97 24.79 -0.67
N VAL A 132 0.94 25.24 -1.92
CA VAL A 132 -0.29 25.67 -2.57
C VAL A 132 -1.30 24.52 -2.64
N PHE A 133 -0.87 23.33 -3.09
CA PHE A 133 -1.77 22.18 -3.17
C PHE A 133 -2.19 21.64 -1.80
N ARG A 134 -1.32 21.67 -0.77
CA ARG A 134 -1.72 21.36 0.62
C ARG A 134 -2.85 22.26 1.10
N ARG A 135 -2.71 23.56 0.85
CA ARG A 135 -3.78 24.53 1.19
C ARG A 135 -5.06 24.24 0.43
N ILE A 136 -4.99 23.99 -0.88
CA ILE A 136 -6.14 23.63 -1.71
C ILE A 136 -6.82 22.36 -1.16
N ASN A 137 -6.07 21.32 -0.88
CA ASN A 137 -6.59 20.06 -0.34
C ASN A 137 -7.30 20.29 1.00
N ARG A 138 -6.71 21.09 1.90
CA ARG A 138 -7.27 21.40 3.19
C ARG A 138 -8.56 22.24 3.09
N GLU A 139 -8.62 23.21 2.19
CA GLU A 139 -9.76 24.13 2.07
C GLU A 139 -10.91 23.52 1.26
N LEU A 140 -10.64 22.67 0.27
CA LEU A 140 -11.67 22.12 -0.61
C LEU A 140 -12.25 20.79 -0.14
N ALA A 141 -11.52 20.00 0.62
CA ALA A 141 -12.07 18.80 1.23
C ALA A 141 -12.98 19.16 2.42
N HIS A 142 -14.14 18.52 2.50
CA HIS A 142 -15.02 18.63 3.65
C HIS A 142 -14.65 17.63 4.75
N VAL A 143 -13.99 16.55 4.36
CA VAL A 143 -13.47 15.50 5.25
C VAL A 143 -12.04 15.18 4.88
N HIS A 144 -11.17 15.16 5.88
CA HIS A 144 -9.74 14.84 5.71
C HIS A 144 -9.46 13.48 6.32
N LEU A 145 -9.02 12.52 5.49
CA LEU A 145 -8.66 11.17 5.89
C LEU A 145 -7.19 10.91 5.58
N ALA A 146 -6.55 10.06 6.36
CA ALA A 146 -5.20 9.61 6.11
C ALA A 146 -4.96 8.20 6.67
N CYS A 147 -4.06 7.44 6.07
CA CYS A 147 -3.66 6.14 6.59
C CYS A 147 -2.71 6.22 7.80
N SER A 148 -2.05 7.37 7.98
CA SER A 148 -1.13 7.67 9.11
C SER A 148 -1.05 9.19 9.35
N ALA A 149 -0.52 9.59 10.50
CA ALA A 149 -0.30 11.01 10.81
C ALA A 149 0.66 11.68 9.80
N SER A 150 1.74 11.00 9.44
CA SER A 150 2.69 11.49 8.44
C SER A 150 2.07 11.65 7.04
N ALA A 151 1.16 10.75 6.65
CA ALA A 151 0.40 10.88 5.41
C ALA A 151 -0.56 12.08 5.45
N ALA A 152 -1.16 12.37 6.61
CA ALA A 152 -2.01 13.56 6.78
C ALA A 152 -1.20 14.85 6.62
N ASP A 153 -0.05 14.95 7.27
CA ASP A 153 0.85 16.11 7.16
C ASP A 153 1.34 16.32 5.73
N HIS A 154 1.59 15.21 5.02
CA HIS A 154 1.98 15.29 3.61
C HIS A 154 0.90 15.93 2.74
N LEU A 155 -0.36 15.51 2.84
CA LEU A 155 -1.43 15.96 1.94
C LEU A 155 -2.05 17.29 2.39
N PHE A 156 -2.15 17.55 3.70
CA PHE A 156 -2.88 18.68 4.26
C PHE A 156 -2.00 19.73 4.94
N GLY A 157 -0.75 19.39 5.24
CA GLY A 157 0.13 20.20 6.09
C GLY A 157 -0.10 19.96 7.58
N ALA A 158 0.91 20.28 8.38
CA ALA A 158 0.90 20.08 9.81
C ALA A 158 -0.28 20.81 10.50
N GLY A 159 -0.83 20.19 11.53
CA GLY A 159 -1.93 20.75 12.34
C GLY A 159 -3.31 20.70 11.72
N CYS A 160 -3.48 20.12 10.54
CA CYS A 160 -4.80 19.90 9.96
C CYS A 160 -5.54 18.79 10.74
N LYS A 161 -6.79 19.08 11.18
CA LYS A 161 -7.65 18.05 11.78
C LYS A 161 -7.99 16.98 10.74
N HIS A 162 -7.75 15.72 11.06
CA HIS A 162 -7.99 14.60 10.18
C HIS A 162 -8.46 13.37 10.96
N ILE A 163 -8.97 12.38 10.23
CA ILE A 163 -9.37 11.07 10.77
C ILE A 163 -8.41 10.03 10.19
N ILE A 164 -7.84 9.19 11.04
CA ILE A 164 -7.03 8.07 10.59
C ILE A 164 -7.94 6.91 10.19
N ILE A 165 -7.82 6.48 8.94
CA ILE A 165 -8.41 5.25 8.40
C ILE A 165 -7.24 4.35 8.00
N ARG A 166 -6.97 3.34 8.79
CA ARG A 166 -5.85 2.42 8.55
C ARG A 166 -6.09 1.55 7.33
N ASN A 167 -5.02 1.27 6.59
CA ASN A 167 -5.06 0.31 5.49
C ASN A 167 -5.13 -1.10 6.09
N GLY A 168 -6.36 -1.58 6.34
CA GLY A 168 -6.58 -2.89 6.94
C GLY A 168 -6.25 -4.02 5.98
N ILE A 169 -5.91 -5.16 6.57
CA ILE A 169 -5.66 -6.44 5.89
C ILE A 169 -6.65 -7.51 6.40
N ASP A 170 -6.80 -8.60 5.68
CA ASP A 170 -7.52 -9.77 6.21
C ASP A 170 -6.62 -10.55 7.18
N THR A 171 -6.63 -10.14 8.44
CA THR A 171 -5.74 -10.71 9.46
C THR A 171 -5.90 -12.23 9.64
N ALA A 172 -7.10 -12.77 9.39
CA ALA A 172 -7.34 -14.20 9.44
C ALA A 172 -6.69 -14.95 8.27
N HIS A 173 -6.66 -14.33 7.07
CA HIS A 173 -6.04 -14.89 5.87
C HIS A 173 -4.51 -14.95 5.99
N PHE A 174 -3.92 -13.95 6.66
CA PHE A 174 -2.46 -13.87 6.86
C PHE A 174 -1.97 -14.65 8.10
N LYS A 175 -2.86 -15.31 8.83
CA LYS A 175 -2.48 -16.10 9.99
C LYS A 175 -1.44 -17.17 9.64
N TYR A 176 -0.42 -17.35 10.50
CA TYR A 176 0.60 -18.38 10.32
C TYR A 176 0.00 -19.78 10.35
N ASP A 177 0.36 -20.61 9.38
CA ASP A 177 0.02 -22.01 9.26
C ASP A 177 1.26 -22.81 8.83
N GLU A 178 1.71 -23.69 9.72
CA GLU A 178 2.91 -24.50 9.52
C GLU A 178 2.74 -25.49 8.34
N LYS A 179 1.54 -25.98 8.10
CA LYS A 179 1.26 -26.88 6.98
C LYS A 179 1.46 -26.15 5.65
N ILE A 180 0.90 -24.94 5.51
CA ILE A 180 1.08 -24.09 4.33
C ILE A 180 2.57 -23.76 4.14
N ARG A 181 3.28 -23.43 5.22
CA ARG A 181 4.73 -23.22 5.17
C ARG A 181 5.46 -24.39 4.52
N ASN A 182 5.20 -25.61 5.00
CA ASN A 182 5.89 -26.80 4.54
C ASN A 182 5.54 -27.12 3.07
N GLU A 183 4.29 -26.95 2.69
CA GLU A 183 3.83 -27.14 1.32
C GLU A 183 4.54 -26.18 0.34
N ILE A 184 4.59 -24.89 0.66
CA ILE A 184 5.23 -23.89 -0.22
C ILE A 184 6.75 -24.07 -0.26
N ARG A 185 7.41 -24.33 0.87
CA ARG A 185 8.86 -24.58 0.88
C ARG A 185 9.20 -25.82 0.05
N SER A 186 8.43 -26.89 0.17
CA SER A 186 8.61 -28.09 -0.65
C SER A 186 8.42 -27.81 -2.15
N ALA A 187 7.37 -27.08 -2.51
CA ALA A 187 7.10 -26.71 -3.90
C ALA A 187 8.22 -25.83 -4.52
N LEU A 188 8.85 -25.00 -3.71
CA LEU A 188 9.94 -24.11 -4.13
C LEU A 188 11.33 -24.75 -3.98
N GLY A 189 11.42 -26.01 -3.50
CA GLY A 189 12.68 -26.68 -3.26
C GLY A 189 13.57 -25.98 -2.25
N ILE A 190 12.99 -25.44 -1.17
CA ILE A 190 13.70 -24.73 -0.11
C ILE A 190 13.90 -25.68 1.08
N PRO A 191 15.15 -26.09 1.40
CA PRO A 191 15.46 -26.94 2.54
C PRO A 191 15.06 -26.29 3.88
N ASP A 192 14.80 -27.11 4.90
CA ASP A 192 14.36 -26.62 6.22
C ASP A 192 15.44 -25.80 6.94
N ASP A 193 16.71 -26.10 6.70
CA ASP A 193 17.87 -25.41 7.26
C ASP A 193 18.25 -24.12 6.50
N THR A 194 17.57 -23.83 5.39
CA THR A 194 17.82 -22.63 4.58
C THR A 194 16.94 -21.49 5.06
N ILE A 195 17.53 -20.34 5.39
CA ILE A 195 16.80 -19.12 5.79
C ILE A 195 16.16 -18.50 4.54
N LEU A 196 14.83 -18.40 4.52
CA LEU A 196 14.11 -17.71 3.46
C LEU A 196 13.78 -16.28 3.88
N ILE A 197 14.47 -15.34 3.28
CA ILE A 197 14.25 -13.90 3.46
C ILE A 197 13.22 -13.43 2.44
N GLY A 198 12.20 -12.71 2.88
CA GLY A 198 11.15 -12.17 2.02
C GLY A 198 11.20 -10.67 1.86
N ASN A 199 10.88 -10.20 0.67
CA ASN A 199 10.59 -8.80 0.36
C ASN A 199 9.37 -8.74 -0.56
N ILE A 200 8.47 -7.78 -0.34
CA ILE A 200 7.25 -7.61 -1.15
C ILE A 200 7.12 -6.15 -1.54
N GLY A 201 7.01 -5.89 -2.84
CA GLY A 201 6.78 -4.55 -3.36
C GLY A 201 7.25 -4.35 -4.78
N LYS A 202 6.82 -3.24 -5.39
CA LYS A 202 7.25 -2.86 -6.75
C LYS A 202 8.78 -2.75 -6.82
N MET A 203 9.37 -3.22 -7.90
CA MET A 203 10.80 -3.07 -8.17
C MET A 203 11.11 -1.65 -8.67
N ILE A 204 11.28 -0.74 -7.72
CA ILE A 204 11.54 0.70 -7.93
C ILE A 204 12.54 1.21 -6.88
N ASN A 205 13.20 2.33 -7.16
CA ASN A 205 14.22 2.93 -6.28
C ASN A 205 13.75 3.11 -4.82
N GLN A 206 12.47 3.42 -4.61
CA GLN A 206 11.90 3.57 -3.27
C GLN A 206 12.08 2.32 -2.41
N LYS A 207 11.89 1.14 -3.00
CA LYS A 207 11.93 -0.16 -2.28
C LYS A 207 13.34 -0.67 -2.03
N ASN A 208 14.31 -0.21 -2.81
CA ASN A 208 15.76 -0.45 -2.61
C ASN A 208 16.13 -1.94 -2.49
N GLN A 209 15.51 -2.79 -3.36
CA GLN A 209 15.80 -4.22 -3.38
C GLN A 209 17.28 -4.54 -3.69
N GLU A 210 17.97 -3.66 -4.42
CA GLU A 210 19.41 -3.72 -4.66
C GLU A 210 20.22 -3.88 -3.37
N PHE A 211 19.81 -3.18 -2.31
CA PHE A 211 20.46 -3.31 -1.00
C PHE A 211 20.36 -4.75 -0.45
N LEU A 212 19.22 -5.42 -0.62
CA LEU A 212 19.04 -6.81 -0.18
C LEU A 212 19.92 -7.77 -0.98
N LEU A 213 20.15 -7.52 -2.27
CA LEU A 213 21.09 -8.32 -3.07
C LEU A 213 22.51 -8.21 -2.51
N ASN A 214 22.92 -7.02 -2.08
CA ASN A 214 24.20 -6.83 -1.43
C ASN A 214 24.27 -7.53 -0.05
N VAL A 215 23.18 -7.53 0.72
CA VAL A 215 23.06 -8.32 1.96
C VAL A 215 23.18 -9.82 1.68
N MET A 216 22.53 -10.33 0.62
CA MET A 216 22.66 -11.72 0.20
C MET A 216 24.11 -12.09 -0.19
N SER A 217 24.83 -11.18 -0.84
CA SER A 217 26.26 -11.38 -1.15
C SER A 217 27.11 -11.55 0.14
N VAL A 218 26.78 -10.82 1.21
CA VAL A 218 27.42 -10.99 2.53
C VAL A 218 27.10 -12.36 3.11
N LEU A 219 25.84 -12.78 3.12
CA LEU A 219 25.43 -14.08 3.65
C LEU A 219 26.09 -15.23 2.88
N LYS A 220 26.16 -15.14 1.55
CA LYS A 220 26.84 -16.12 0.69
C LYS A 220 28.33 -16.21 1.00
N LYS A 221 29.04 -15.08 1.15
CA LYS A 221 30.46 -15.06 1.54
C LYS A 221 30.70 -15.70 2.91
N ARG A 222 29.74 -15.59 3.82
CA ARG A 222 29.77 -16.23 5.14
C ARG A 222 29.34 -17.70 5.11
N GLN A 223 29.02 -18.24 3.93
CA GLN A 223 28.55 -19.62 3.72
C GLN A 223 27.27 -19.95 4.51
N ILE A 224 26.38 -18.97 4.66
CA ILE A 224 25.08 -19.15 5.32
C ILE A 224 24.06 -19.63 4.27
N ALA A 225 23.44 -20.79 4.53
CA ALA A 225 22.36 -21.30 3.71
C ALA A 225 21.16 -20.34 3.78
N SER A 226 20.98 -19.54 2.74
CA SER A 226 19.93 -18.53 2.70
C SER A 226 19.43 -18.29 1.28
N ARG A 227 18.15 -17.95 1.15
CA ARG A 227 17.52 -17.51 -0.10
C ARG A 227 16.75 -16.20 0.12
N LEU A 228 16.70 -15.39 -0.91
CA LEU A 228 15.90 -14.16 -0.95
C LEU A 228 14.77 -14.34 -1.95
N MET A 229 13.54 -14.07 -1.54
CA MET A 229 12.38 -14.03 -2.41
C MET A 229 11.84 -12.61 -2.48
N ILE A 230 11.79 -12.03 -3.69
CA ILE A 230 11.23 -10.70 -3.94
C ILE A 230 9.94 -10.87 -4.74
N LEU A 231 8.79 -10.63 -4.10
CA LEU A 231 7.48 -10.66 -4.74
C LEU A 231 7.12 -9.28 -5.26
N GLY A 232 6.84 -9.18 -6.55
CA GLY A 232 6.44 -7.95 -7.24
C GLY A 232 7.14 -7.77 -8.57
N GLU A 233 6.72 -6.75 -9.28
CA GLU A 233 7.24 -6.34 -10.59
C GLU A 233 7.61 -4.86 -10.58
N GLY A 234 8.35 -4.40 -11.57
CA GLY A 234 8.63 -2.97 -11.74
C GLY A 234 9.75 -2.66 -12.69
N ALA A 235 9.98 -1.36 -12.89
CA ALA A 235 10.94 -0.84 -13.87
C ALA A 235 12.40 -1.25 -13.61
N LEU A 236 12.73 -1.69 -12.40
CA LEU A 236 14.10 -2.11 -12.04
C LEU A 236 14.34 -3.61 -12.16
N ARG A 237 13.36 -4.40 -12.65
CA ARG A 237 13.51 -5.87 -12.74
C ARG A 237 14.77 -6.28 -13.50
N GLU A 238 14.95 -5.81 -14.72
CA GLU A 238 16.12 -6.14 -15.54
C GLU A 238 17.44 -5.76 -14.86
N MET A 239 17.48 -4.60 -14.20
CA MET A 239 18.65 -4.16 -13.44
C MET A 239 18.97 -5.11 -12.28
N LEU A 240 17.94 -5.53 -11.53
CA LEU A 240 18.12 -6.50 -10.43
C LEU A 240 18.58 -7.85 -10.94
N GLU A 241 18.07 -8.37 -12.06
CA GLU A 241 18.49 -9.61 -12.68
C GLU A 241 19.97 -9.55 -13.11
N LEU A 242 20.41 -8.44 -13.70
CA LEU A 242 21.82 -8.21 -14.03
C LEU A 242 22.68 -8.19 -12.77
N GLN A 243 22.24 -7.56 -11.70
CA GLN A 243 22.99 -7.52 -10.44
C GLN A 243 23.06 -8.91 -9.78
N ILE A 244 21.96 -9.68 -9.77
CA ILE A 244 21.92 -11.07 -9.30
C ILE A 244 22.98 -11.89 -10.03
N SER A 245 23.04 -11.79 -11.35
CA SER A 245 24.05 -12.49 -12.17
C SER A 245 25.47 -12.04 -11.84
N SER A 246 25.71 -10.73 -11.74
CA SER A 246 27.04 -10.17 -11.46
C SER A 246 27.56 -10.54 -10.07
N LEU A 247 26.67 -10.69 -9.08
CA LEU A 247 27.00 -11.13 -7.73
C LEU A 247 27.06 -12.67 -7.59
N GLY A 248 26.71 -13.41 -8.66
CA GLY A 248 26.64 -14.86 -8.65
C GLY A 248 25.54 -15.42 -7.75
N LEU A 249 24.40 -14.74 -7.64
CA LEU A 249 23.28 -15.08 -6.72
C LEU A 249 22.11 -15.79 -7.42
N MET A 250 22.35 -16.42 -8.57
CA MET A 250 21.30 -17.03 -9.40
C MET A 250 20.51 -18.13 -8.67
N ASP A 251 21.17 -18.87 -7.79
CA ASP A 251 20.57 -19.98 -7.03
C ASP A 251 19.94 -19.50 -5.70
N GLU A 252 20.33 -18.31 -5.23
CA GLU A 252 19.90 -17.77 -3.94
C GLU A 252 18.74 -16.78 -4.04
N VAL A 253 18.45 -16.23 -5.24
CA VAL A 253 17.42 -15.20 -5.38
C VAL A 253 16.28 -15.67 -6.27
N LEU A 254 15.05 -15.53 -5.76
CA LEU A 254 13.82 -15.87 -6.45
C LEU A 254 13.03 -14.59 -6.77
N LEU A 255 12.67 -14.40 -8.04
CA LEU A 255 11.85 -13.29 -8.55
C LEU A 255 10.56 -13.82 -9.19
N PRO A 256 9.57 -14.31 -8.43
CA PRO A 256 8.36 -14.92 -9.00
C PRO A 256 7.45 -13.93 -9.73
N GLY A 257 7.70 -12.61 -9.61
CA GLY A 257 6.83 -11.59 -10.18
C GLY A 257 5.66 -11.20 -9.24
N ASN A 258 4.58 -10.71 -9.85
CA ASN A 258 3.36 -10.42 -9.11
C ASN A 258 2.66 -11.71 -8.69
N ILE A 259 2.26 -11.78 -7.45
CA ILE A 259 1.52 -12.91 -6.87
C ILE A 259 0.22 -12.35 -6.26
N ASP A 260 -0.91 -12.92 -6.62
CA ASP A 260 -2.23 -12.46 -6.16
C ASP A 260 -2.43 -12.75 -4.68
N ASP A 261 -2.10 -13.97 -4.26
CA ASP A 261 -2.16 -14.38 -2.87
C ASP A 261 -0.77 -14.58 -2.29
N ILE A 262 -0.28 -13.56 -1.58
CA ILE A 262 1.04 -13.57 -0.95
C ILE A 262 1.04 -14.28 0.42
N ALA A 263 -0.11 -14.59 1.01
CA ALA A 263 -0.16 -15.17 2.34
C ALA A 263 0.55 -16.53 2.46
N PRO A 264 0.44 -17.47 1.49
CA PRO A 264 1.20 -18.71 1.51
C PRO A 264 2.72 -18.49 1.46
N TYR A 265 3.18 -17.49 0.70
CA TYR A 265 4.61 -17.17 0.60
C TYR A 265 5.14 -16.53 1.88
N LEU A 266 4.37 -15.66 2.53
CA LEU A 266 4.71 -15.13 3.86
C LEU A 266 4.79 -16.28 4.89
N ASN A 267 3.96 -17.30 4.77
CA ASN A 267 4.07 -18.49 5.60
C ASN A 267 5.40 -19.23 5.40
N ALA A 268 5.90 -19.31 4.17
CA ALA A 268 7.17 -19.98 3.84
C ALA A 268 8.42 -19.26 4.32
N MET A 269 8.38 -17.93 4.47
CA MET A 269 9.51 -17.07 4.87
C MET A 269 9.90 -17.28 6.34
N ASP A 270 11.12 -16.90 6.70
CA ASP A 270 11.66 -16.88 8.06
C ASP A 270 11.82 -15.47 8.59
N VAL A 271 12.16 -14.52 7.72
CA VAL A 271 12.34 -13.09 8.03
C VAL A 271 11.78 -12.26 6.89
N PHE A 272 11.10 -11.19 7.21
CA PHE A 272 10.69 -10.17 6.23
C PHE A 272 11.62 -8.96 6.33
N ALA A 273 12.20 -8.53 5.22
CA ALA A 273 13.14 -7.41 5.20
C ALA A 273 12.71 -6.34 4.17
N MET A 274 12.66 -5.07 4.61
CA MET A 274 12.26 -3.95 3.75
C MET A 274 13.21 -2.75 3.94
N PRO A 275 14.23 -2.61 3.08
CA PRO A 275 15.22 -1.53 3.13
C PRO A 275 14.77 -0.28 2.38
N SER A 276 13.47 0.02 2.38
CA SER A 276 12.91 1.15 1.64
C SER A 276 13.57 2.48 2.07
N VAL A 277 13.79 3.37 1.10
CA VAL A 277 14.34 4.71 1.36
C VAL A 277 13.28 5.69 1.88
N PHE A 278 12.01 5.40 1.69
CA PHE A 278 10.88 6.07 2.32
C PHE A 278 9.62 5.21 2.23
N GLU A 279 8.73 5.31 3.23
CA GLU A 279 7.41 4.70 3.24
C GLU A 279 6.44 5.55 4.06
N GLY A 280 5.15 5.44 3.76
CA GLY A 280 4.09 5.88 4.65
C GLY A 280 3.89 4.85 5.77
N LEU A 281 2.94 3.95 5.55
CA LEU A 281 2.75 2.76 6.37
C LEU A 281 2.67 1.57 5.42
N PRO A 282 3.76 0.78 5.28
CA PRO A 282 3.85 -0.28 4.28
C PRO A 282 2.94 -1.46 4.65
N VAL A 283 1.92 -1.71 3.82
CA VAL A 283 0.94 -2.79 4.05
C VAL A 283 1.62 -4.14 4.09
N ALA A 284 2.60 -4.40 3.23
CA ALA A 284 3.36 -5.66 3.23
C ALA A 284 4.06 -5.97 4.58
N ALA A 285 4.52 -4.94 5.30
CA ALA A 285 5.08 -5.12 6.64
C ALA A 285 4.00 -5.44 7.68
N VAL A 286 2.77 -4.94 7.50
CA VAL A 286 1.62 -5.31 8.35
C VAL A 286 1.22 -6.76 8.09
N GLU A 287 1.16 -7.17 6.82
CA GLU A 287 0.86 -8.54 6.39
C GLU A 287 1.91 -9.54 6.90
N ALA A 288 3.19 -9.21 6.80
CA ALA A 288 4.29 -10.01 7.34
C ALA A 288 4.17 -10.19 8.87
N GLN A 289 3.83 -9.13 9.59
CA GLN A 289 3.59 -9.20 11.03
C GLN A 289 2.37 -10.06 11.37
N ALA A 290 1.26 -9.95 10.61
CA ALA A 290 0.10 -10.81 10.83
C ALA A 290 0.41 -12.28 10.59
N ALA A 291 1.32 -12.57 9.64
CA ALA A 291 1.85 -13.91 9.41
C ALA A 291 2.87 -14.37 10.47
N GLY A 292 3.10 -13.61 11.53
CA GLY A 292 4.01 -13.98 12.64
C GLY A 292 5.49 -13.83 12.31
N LEU A 293 5.85 -13.16 11.21
CA LEU A 293 7.25 -12.98 10.83
C LEU A 293 7.96 -11.95 11.72
N PRO A 294 9.22 -12.18 12.09
CA PRO A 294 10.10 -11.11 12.46
C PRO A 294 10.34 -10.20 11.24
N VAL A 295 10.28 -8.90 11.46
CA VAL A 295 10.33 -7.89 10.40
C VAL A 295 11.51 -6.95 10.62
N ILE A 296 12.31 -6.71 9.57
CA ILE A 296 13.41 -5.74 9.59
C ILE A 296 13.08 -4.64 8.60
N LEU A 297 12.97 -3.42 9.11
CA LEU A 297 12.64 -2.23 8.33
C LEU A 297 13.77 -1.20 8.40
N SER A 298 13.93 -0.42 7.34
CA SER A 298 14.76 0.77 7.42
C SER A 298 14.20 1.75 8.45
N ASP A 299 15.07 2.50 9.15
CA ASP A 299 14.72 3.42 10.23
C ASP A 299 13.96 4.68 9.78
N VAL A 300 13.88 4.91 8.48
CA VAL A 300 13.05 5.97 7.87
C VAL A 300 11.56 5.63 7.88
N ILE A 301 11.22 4.35 8.06
CA ILE A 301 9.84 3.88 8.19
C ILE A 301 9.31 4.22 9.58
N SER A 302 8.06 4.71 9.64
CA SER A 302 7.44 5.10 10.91
C SER A 302 7.44 3.95 11.92
N ARG A 303 7.78 4.26 13.18
CA ARG A 303 7.68 3.31 14.32
C ARG A 303 6.24 2.85 14.57
N GLU A 304 5.22 3.56 14.07
CA GLU A 304 3.82 3.12 14.10
C GLU A 304 3.58 1.81 13.33
N THR A 305 4.53 1.40 12.48
CA THR A 305 4.49 0.12 11.74
C THR A 305 4.73 -1.08 12.67
N ASP A 306 5.34 -0.90 13.84
CA ASP A 306 5.50 -1.98 14.81
C ASP A 306 4.20 -2.24 15.57
N LEU A 307 3.49 -3.30 15.17
CA LEU A 307 2.21 -3.71 15.72
C LEU A 307 2.35 -4.86 16.72
N THR A 308 3.43 -5.62 16.62
CA THR A 308 3.59 -6.91 17.32
C THR A 308 4.73 -6.92 18.33
N GLY A 309 5.63 -5.93 18.30
CA GLY A 309 6.89 -5.91 19.06
C GLY A 309 7.99 -6.75 18.39
N ASN A 310 7.75 -7.26 17.19
CA ASN A 310 8.69 -8.11 16.43
C ASN A 310 9.38 -7.37 15.28
N VAL A 311 9.37 -6.03 15.31
CA VAL A 311 9.99 -5.19 14.27
C VAL A 311 11.34 -4.66 14.76
N THR A 312 12.37 -4.86 13.95
CA THR A 312 13.69 -4.24 14.13
C THR A 312 13.85 -3.14 13.10
N PHE A 313 14.20 -1.95 13.55
CA PHE A 313 14.47 -0.82 12.67
C PHE A 313 15.97 -0.58 12.58
N LEU A 314 16.50 -0.58 11.36
CA LEU A 314 17.92 -0.40 11.08
C LEU A 314 18.16 0.73 10.09
N SER A 315 19.20 1.53 10.33
CA SER A 315 19.64 2.49 9.33
C SER A 315 20.29 1.78 8.14
N LEU A 316 20.01 2.27 6.94
CA LEU A 316 20.73 1.81 5.73
C LEU A 316 22.22 2.15 5.80
N ALA A 317 22.58 3.21 6.54
CA ALA A 317 23.97 3.61 6.76
C ALA A 317 24.77 2.64 7.63
N GLU A 318 24.12 1.74 8.38
CA GLU A 318 24.80 0.68 9.14
C GLU A 318 25.40 -0.42 8.24
N GLY A 319 25.02 -0.43 6.95
CA GLY A 319 25.61 -1.29 5.94
C GLY A 319 25.09 -2.73 5.93
N CYS A 320 25.47 -3.47 4.89
CA CYS A 320 24.96 -4.82 4.61
C CYS A 320 25.35 -5.85 5.67
N GLU A 321 26.51 -5.73 6.30
CA GLU A 321 26.99 -6.63 7.36
C GLU A 321 26.04 -6.61 8.56
N LYS A 322 25.65 -5.41 9.04
CA LYS A 322 24.75 -5.26 10.18
C LYS A 322 23.34 -5.78 9.85
N TRP A 323 22.88 -5.56 8.63
CA TRP A 323 21.59 -6.11 8.18
C TRP A 323 21.62 -7.63 8.11
N ALA A 324 22.74 -8.24 7.61
CA ALA A 324 22.94 -9.68 7.61
C ALA A 324 22.90 -10.26 9.03
N ASP A 325 23.62 -9.64 9.98
CA ASP A 325 23.60 -10.07 11.39
C ASP A 325 22.20 -10.03 11.98
N SER A 326 21.46 -8.96 11.71
CA SER A 326 20.09 -8.80 12.21
C SER A 326 19.12 -9.80 11.61
N ILE A 327 19.29 -10.16 10.32
CA ILE A 327 18.52 -11.22 9.65
C ILE A 327 18.79 -12.56 10.31
N LEU A 328 20.06 -12.88 10.58
CA LEU A 328 20.46 -14.13 11.23
C LEU A 328 19.93 -14.22 12.67
N GLU A 329 19.91 -13.12 13.39
CA GLU A 329 19.32 -13.10 14.75
C GLU A 329 17.79 -13.25 14.68
N ALA A 330 17.14 -12.53 13.76
CA ALA A 330 15.69 -12.57 13.59
C ALA A 330 15.20 -13.96 13.17
N SER A 331 15.92 -14.65 12.27
CA SER A 331 15.55 -15.99 11.77
C SER A 331 15.53 -17.08 12.86
N LYS A 332 16.18 -16.86 13.99
CA LYS A 332 16.19 -17.80 15.14
C LYS A 332 14.96 -17.66 16.03
N ARG A 333 14.16 -16.60 15.84
CA ARG A 333 12.96 -16.37 16.68
C ARG A 333 11.89 -17.38 16.32
N LYS A 334 11.29 -17.99 17.36
CA LYS A 334 10.14 -18.87 17.17
C LYS A 334 8.96 -18.06 16.63
N ARG A 335 8.34 -18.58 15.61
CA ARG A 335 7.17 -17.98 14.98
C ARG A 335 5.92 -18.19 15.86
N GLU A 336 5.15 -17.13 16.04
CA GLU A 336 3.91 -17.13 16.81
C GLU A 336 2.77 -16.55 15.98
N ASP A 337 1.53 -16.91 16.31
CA ASP A 337 0.35 -16.26 15.73
C ASP A 337 0.19 -14.86 16.33
N THR A 338 0.54 -13.86 15.55
CA THR A 338 0.42 -12.45 15.91
C THR A 338 -0.72 -11.74 15.17
N SER A 339 -1.54 -12.47 14.39
CA SER A 339 -2.66 -11.92 13.63
C SER A 339 -3.67 -11.17 14.51
N ILE A 340 -3.92 -11.69 15.71
CA ILE A 340 -4.81 -11.05 16.71
C ILE A 340 -4.23 -9.71 17.18
N ARG A 341 -2.92 -9.60 17.40
CA ARG A 341 -2.29 -8.32 17.80
C ARG A 341 -2.46 -7.26 16.70
N VAL A 342 -2.32 -7.65 15.44
CA VAL A 342 -2.53 -6.77 14.27
C VAL A 342 -3.99 -6.31 14.18
N LEU A 343 -4.95 -7.23 14.41
CA LEU A 343 -6.38 -6.93 14.47
C LEU A 343 -6.70 -5.93 15.59
N GLU A 344 -6.21 -6.15 16.82
CA GLU A 344 -6.43 -5.28 17.99
C GLU A 344 -5.86 -3.87 17.78
N LYS A 345 -4.80 -3.73 16.98
CA LYS A 345 -4.25 -2.44 16.56
C LYS A 345 -5.10 -1.74 15.49
N GLY A 346 -6.22 -2.35 15.06
CA GLY A 346 -7.19 -1.76 14.13
C GLY A 346 -6.81 -1.89 12.66
N PHE A 347 -6.01 -2.90 12.30
CA PHE A 347 -5.62 -3.20 10.93
C PHE A 347 -6.45 -4.32 10.29
N ASP A 348 -7.63 -4.62 10.82
CA ASP A 348 -8.57 -5.53 10.15
C ASP A 348 -9.37 -4.83 9.05
N ILE A 349 -9.38 -5.43 7.86
CA ILE A 349 -10.04 -4.85 6.68
C ILE A 349 -11.55 -4.77 6.84
N ARG A 350 -12.17 -5.72 7.56
CA ARG A 350 -13.62 -5.72 7.80
C ARG A 350 -14.01 -4.53 8.68
N HIS A 351 -13.16 -4.23 9.68
CA HIS A 351 -13.32 -3.03 10.50
C HIS A 351 -13.18 -1.75 9.66
N THR A 352 -12.11 -1.64 8.86
CA THR A 352 -11.86 -0.50 7.99
C THR A 352 -13.03 -0.26 7.03
N ALA A 353 -13.51 -1.30 6.35
CA ALA A 353 -14.65 -1.23 5.43
C ALA A 353 -15.94 -0.78 6.14
N SER A 354 -16.20 -1.30 7.36
CA SER A 354 -17.37 -0.93 8.18
C SER A 354 -17.30 0.53 8.61
N VAL A 355 -16.14 1.03 9.07
CA VAL A 355 -15.95 2.43 9.48
C VAL A 355 -16.18 3.36 8.30
N LEU A 356 -15.60 3.06 7.14
CA LEU A 356 -15.74 3.88 5.94
C LEU A 356 -17.21 3.89 5.45
N ARG A 357 -17.88 2.74 5.46
CA ARG A 357 -19.30 2.64 5.13
C ARG A 357 -20.17 3.49 6.05
N LYS A 358 -19.99 3.38 7.36
CA LYS A 358 -20.73 4.19 8.35
C LYS A 358 -20.51 5.68 8.13
N MET A 359 -19.27 6.06 7.80
CA MET A 359 -18.94 7.46 7.47
C MET A 359 -19.69 7.94 6.23
N TYR A 360 -19.73 7.17 5.14
CA TYR A 360 -20.48 7.51 3.93
C TYR A 360 -21.96 7.69 4.21
N ILE A 361 -22.57 6.78 4.97
CA ILE A 361 -23.99 6.87 5.35
C ILE A 361 -24.23 8.14 6.17
N LYS A 362 -23.42 8.41 7.20
CA LYS A 362 -23.54 9.61 8.03
C LYS A 362 -23.44 10.91 7.20
N ILE A 363 -22.47 10.96 6.29
CA ILE A 363 -22.29 12.10 5.38
C ILE A 363 -23.53 12.29 4.50
N TYR A 364 -24.03 11.20 3.92
CA TYR A 364 -25.21 11.22 3.05
C TYR A 364 -26.47 11.68 3.79
N ASP A 365 -26.73 11.13 4.98
CA ASP A 365 -27.90 11.46 5.78
C ASP A 365 -27.88 12.93 6.27
N LYS A 366 -26.68 13.41 6.69
CA LYS A 366 -26.52 14.84 7.03
C LYS A 366 -26.81 15.74 5.83
N ARG A 367 -26.32 15.38 4.64
CA ARG A 367 -26.58 16.14 3.42
C ARG A 367 -28.05 16.16 3.04
N LYS A 368 -28.80 15.08 3.29
CA LYS A 368 -30.25 14.99 3.01
C LYS A 368 -31.12 15.57 4.13
N GLY A 369 -30.51 16.13 5.19
CA GLY A 369 -31.24 16.68 6.34
C GLY A 369 -31.94 15.63 7.22
N ARG A 370 -31.50 14.35 7.11
CA ARG A 370 -32.06 13.24 7.90
C ARG A 370 -31.50 13.16 9.32
N ILE A 371 -30.34 13.74 9.54
CA ILE A 371 -29.67 13.89 10.84
C ILE A 371 -29.05 15.28 10.95
N LYS A 372 -28.98 15.84 12.17
CA LYS A 372 -28.36 17.14 12.47
C LYS A 372 -26.84 17.08 12.54
#